data_fa77d18c978fa4cd630a83157a1521e1
#
_entry.id   fa77d18c978fa4cd630a83157a1521e1
#
_cell.length_a   1.000
_cell.length_b   1.000
_cell.length_c   1.000
_cell.angle_alpha   90.00
_cell.angle_beta   90.00
_cell.angle_gamma   90.00
#
_symmetry.space_group_name_H-M   'P 1'
#
loop_
_entity.id
_entity.type
_entity.pdbx_description
1 polymer ?
#
loop_
_entity_poly.entity_id
_entity_poly.type
_entity_poly.pdbx_seq_one_letter_code
_entity_poly.pdbx_strand_id
1 'polypeptide(L)'
;MKKWFVMTMIAALFVVAACSGNNGGNGGNASPTANGGSNTPTENPGNAGDDDAELTPEAGASLVIWDANNQAQFLQEMGAEFEKEYGVPVKFEEVGNTDQVNKLMTDGPAGLAADVLLFPHDHIGNAASAGLLLPNTAFEQAVVSENAEKTVKAVSFDGILYGYPRSVETYAMFYSKDLIAEAPATFDDIFKFAETFNDPANNKFTFAWELQQFFYNFAFLASQGGYMFGDDNTNSEDIGLNNDGAVAGANLMVEIKEKLLPLNTGDIDFDIKKGLFLDGSLALDVNGPWAIADYKSNGINFGVAPLPKIGDNPMTSFSGVQAYYVNANSKYPQAAQLLARFLSTKEAQMKNFEMNSLLPSNEEAANDPAVANDDIVKAFLQQFENSTPMPSIPEMGSVWNPITSAISEIWNEGKDPKTALDNAVEQIKSSIGTN
;
A
#
# COMPACT_ATOMS: atom_id res chain seq x y z
N MET A 1 35.23 -11.34 -40.30
CA MET A 1 34.89 -12.76 -40.53
C MET A 1 33.55 -13.02 -39.88
N LYS A 2 32.49 -13.11 -40.71
CA LYS A 2 31.10 -13.35 -40.27
C LYS A 2 30.92 -14.85 -40.04
N LYS A 3 30.38 -15.25 -38.87
CA LYS A 3 29.82 -16.60 -38.68
C LYS A 3 28.33 -16.47 -38.40
N TRP A 4 27.54 -16.93 -39.37
CA TRP A 4 26.11 -17.17 -39.25
C TRP A 4 25.89 -18.47 -38.49
N PHE A 5 24.96 -18.47 -37.53
CA PHE A 5 24.36 -19.67 -36.97
C PHE A 5 22.91 -19.75 -37.46
N VAL A 6 22.62 -20.80 -38.21
CA VAL A 6 21.27 -21.18 -38.64
C VAL A 6 20.70 -22.06 -37.55
N MET A 7 19.53 -21.70 -37.02
CA MET A 7 18.78 -22.49 -36.05
C MET A 7 17.59 -23.14 -36.74
N THR A 8 17.63 -24.44 -36.81
CA THR A 8 16.62 -25.29 -37.48
C THR A 8 15.43 -25.48 -36.50
N MET A 9 14.24 -25.19 -37.00
CA MET A 9 12.97 -25.33 -36.30
C MET A 9 12.41 -26.73 -36.58
N ILE A 10 12.23 -27.56 -35.56
CA ILE A 10 11.54 -28.86 -35.66
C ILE A 10 10.14 -28.68 -35.10
N ALA A 11 9.14 -28.79 -35.97
CA ALA A 11 7.72 -28.82 -35.62
C ALA A 11 7.31 -30.29 -35.39
N ALA A 12 6.80 -30.58 -34.19
CA ALA A 12 6.19 -31.86 -33.87
C ALA A 12 4.65 -31.70 -33.87
N LEU A 13 4.00 -32.34 -34.82
CA LEU A 13 2.56 -32.51 -34.93
C LEU A 13 2.11 -33.65 -34.02
N PHE A 14 1.21 -33.39 -33.07
CA PHE A 14 0.47 -34.43 -32.39
C PHE A 14 -0.95 -34.52 -32.96
N VAL A 15 -1.26 -35.69 -33.50
CA VAL A 15 -2.58 -36.09 -34.01
C VAL A 15 -3.40 -36.62 -32.82
N VAL A 16 -4.59 -36.02 -32.60
CA VAL A 16 -5.58 -36.52 -31.63
C VAL A 16 -6.58 -37.37 -32.40
N ALA A 17 -6.67 -38.65 -32.09
CA ALA A 17 -7.70 -39.55 -32.60
C ALA A 17 -8.92 -39.50 -31.66
N ALA A 18 -10.07 -39.14 -32.22
CA ALA A 18 -11.37 -39.26 -31.57
C ALA A 18 -11.93 -40.66 -31.82
N CYS A 19 -12.43 -41.32 -30.77
CA CYS A 19 -13.30 -42.47 -30.87
C CYS A 19 -14.65 -42.14 -30.26
N SER A 20 -15.64 -42.13 -31.14
CA SER A 20 -17.07 -42.08 -30.87
C SER A 20 -17.59 -43.50 -30.49
N GLY A 21 -18.41 -43.57 -29.47
CA GLY A 21 -19.15 -44.80 -29.12
C GLY A 21 -20.53 -44.43 -28.58
N ASN A 22 -21.50 -44.54 -29.46
CA ASN A 22 -22.93 -44.38 -29.20
C ASN A 22 -23.52 -45.74 -28.76
N ASN A 23 -24.32 -45.83 -27.70
CA ASN A 23 -25.43 -46.73 -27.68
C ASN A 23 -26.52 -46.31 -26.66
N GLY A 24 -27.74 -46.24 -27.14
CA GLY A 24 -28.92 -45.84 -26.43
C GLY A 24 -29.63 -47.03 -25.75
N GLY A 25 -30.60 -46.75 -24.91
CA GLY A 25 -31.47 -47.71 -24.24
C GLY A 25 -32.48 -47.06 -23.31
N ASN A 26 -33.64 -46.98 -23.78
CA ASN A 26 -34.96 -46.56 -23.36
C ASN A 26 -35.45 -47.17 -22.01
N GLY A 27 -36.29 -46.40 -21.26
CA GLY A 27 -37.47 -46.95 -20.63
C GLY A 27 -37.57 -46.87 -19.11
N GLY A 28 -38.64 -46.25 -18.61
CA GLY A 28 -39.24 -46.67 -17.37
C GLY A 28 -39.58 -45.59 -16.34
N ASN A 29 -40.74 -45.04 -16.48
CA ASN A 29 -41.51 -44.25 -15.53
C ASN A 29 -41.93 -45.07 -14.30
N ALA A 30 -41.67 -44.58 -13.07
CA ALA A 30 -42.50 -44.90 -11.90
C ALA A 30 -42.18 -43.95 -10.73
N SER A 31 -43.14 -43.10 -10.38
CA SER A 31 -43.25 -42.47 -9.06
C SER A 31 -43.74 -43.47 -8.03
N PRO A 32 -43.30 -43.41 -6.80
CA PRO A 32 -44.21 -43.53 -5.69
C PRO A 32 -44.05 -42.45 -4.60
N THR A 33 -45.19 -41.87 -4.30
CA THR A 33 -45.80 -41.55 -3.00
C THR A 33 -44.90 -41.19 -1.80
N ALA A 34 -45.22 -40.01 -1.28
CA ALA A 34 -44.84 -39.46 0.00
C ALA A 34 -45.04 -40.43 1.18
N ASN A 35 -44.06 -40.40 2.09
CA ASN A 35 -44.34 -40.70 3.48
C ASN A 35 -43.54 -39.70 4.37
N GLY A 36 -44.31 -38.98 5.18
CA GLY A 36 -43.79 -37.96 6.09
C GLY A 36 -43.05 -38.59 7.25
N GLY A 37 -41.87 -38.07 7.50
CA GLY A 37 -41.12 -38.27 8.72
C GLY A 37 -40.58 -36.91 9.17
N SER A 38 -41.29 -36.31 10.14
CA SER A 38 -40.85 -35.13 10.87
C SER A 38 -39.57 -35.46 11.66
N ASN A 39 -38.42 -35.00 11.19
CA ASN A 39 -37.24 -34.93 12.01
C ASN A 39 -36.97 -33.45 12.31
N THR A 40 -37.44 -33.04 13.47
CA THR A 40 -37.01 -31.82 14.17
C THR A 40 -35.48 -31.91 14.36
N PRO A 41 -34.69 -30.90 13.95
CA PRO A 41 -33.30 -30.84 14.37
C PRO A 41 -33.28 -30.57 15.89
N THR A 42 -32.76 -31.50 16.65
CA THR A 42 -32.40 -31.29 18.04
C THR A 42 -31.32 -30.21 18.05
N GLU A 43 -31.67 -29.03 18.57
CA GLU A 43 -30.68 -28.06 19.00
C GLU A 43 -29.79 -28.72 20.03
N ASN A 44 -28.56 -28.93 19.64
CA ASN A 44 -27.51 -29.24 20.59
C ASN A 44 -27.16 -27.92 21.27
N PRO A 45 -27.33 -27.75 22.60
CA PRO A 45 -26.84 -26.57 23.26
C PRO A 45 -25.34 -26.60 23.14
N GLY A 46 -24.81 -25.77 22.23
CA GLY A 46 -23.39 -25.52 22.10
C GLY A 46 -22.85 -25.12 23.45
N ASN A 47 -21.98 -25.94 23.95
CA ASN A 47 -21.11 -25.66 25.04
C ASN A 47 -20.39 -24.35 24.70
N ALA A 48 -20.66 -23.29 25.43
CA ALA A 48 -19.79 -22.13 25.50
C ALA A 48 -18.55 -22.63 26.27
N GLY A 49 -17.63 -23.24 25.52
CA GLY A 49 -16.31 -23.62 26.02
C GLY A 49 -15.46 -22.36 26.05
N ASP A 50 -14.70 -22.23 27.11
CA ASP A 50 -13.59 -21.30 27.27
C ASP A 50 -12.72 -21.34 25.99
N ASP A 51 -12.90 -20.35 25.10
CA ASP A 51 -12.08 -20.14 23.90
C ASP A 51 -10.84 -19.26 24.19
N ASP A 52 -10.26 -19.38 25.38
CA ASP A 52 -8.91 -18.92 25.72
C ASP A 52 -7.86 -20.01 25.48
N ALA A 53 -8.03 -20.84 24.45
CA ALA A 53 -6.96 -21.72 24.02
C ALA A 53 -5.87 -20.89 23.35
N GLU A 54 -4.81 -20.60 24.13
CA GLU A 54 -3.61 -19.91 23.64
C GLU A 54 -3.11 -20.58 22.34
N LEU A 55 -3.09 -19.82 21.23
CA LEU A 55 -2.64 -20.33 19.93
C LEU A 55 -1.20 -20.83 20.07
N THR A 56 -0.91 -22.06 19.65
CA THR A 56 0.43 -22.63 19.73
C THR A 56 0.97 -22.96 18.33
N PRO A 57 2.28 -22.73 18.08
CA PRO A 57 2.87 -23.04 16.79
C PRO A 57 2.75 -24.53 16.45
N GLU A 58 2.64 -24.83 15.16
CA GLU A 58 2.72 -26.19 14.67
C GLU A 58 4.11 -26.81 14.93
N ALA A 59 4.15 -28.10 15.19
CA ALA A 59 5.41 -28.80 15.45
C ALA A 59 6.35 -28.73 14.23
N GLY A 60 7.56 -28.22 14.44
CA GLY A 60 8.58 -28.07 13.39
C GLY A 60 8.32 -26.88 12.47
N ALA A 61 7.51 -25.91 12.90
CA ALA A 61 7.28 -24.67 12.15
C ALA A 61 8.58 -23.90 11.90
N SER A 62 8.68 -23.32 10.72
CA SER A 62 9.74 -22.40 10.30
C SER A 62 9.10 -21.45 9.30
N LEU A 63 9.19 -20.14 9.53
CA LEU A 63 8.45 -19.13 8.81
C LEU A 63 9.34 -18.29 7.88
N VAL A 64 8.75 -17.84 6.77
CA VAL A 64 9.30 -16.80 5.91
C VAL A 64 8.41 -15.56 6.02
N ILE A 65 9.02 -14.39 6.14
CA ILE A 65 8.34 -13.10 6.10
C ILE A 65 8.90 -12.24 4.97
N TRP A 66 8.00 -11.61 4.20
CA TRP A 66 8.36 -10.59 3.20
C TRP A 66 8.15 -9.18 3.77
N ASP A 67 9.12 -8.31 3.56
CA ASP A 67 9.04 -6.87 3.83
C ASP A 67 10.09 -6.13 2.98
N ALA A 68 10.08 -4.80 3.01
CA ALA A 68 11.08 -3.97 2.34
C ALA A 68 12.44 -4.04 3.06
N ASN A 69 13.51 -3.77 2.30
CA ASN A 69 14.90 -3.89 2.79
C ASN A 69 15.21 -3.02 4.02
N ASN A 70 14.60 -1.84 4.12
CA ASN A 70 14.78 -0.95 5.27
C ASN A 70 14.24 -1.53 6.59
N GLN A 71 13.50 -2.63 6.56
CA GLN A 71 13.01 -3.36 7.73
C GLN A 71 13.89 -4.56 8.12
N ALA A 72 14.93 -4.86 7.35
CA ALA A 72 15.74 -6.07 7.53
C ALA A 72 16.33 -6.19 8.95
N GLN A 73 16.90 -5.11 9.50
CA GLN A 73 17.47 -5.15 10.85
C GLN A 73 16.39 -5.36 11.91
N PHE A 74 15.26 -4.63 11.81
CA PHE A 74 14.14 -4.78 12.74
C PHE A 74 13.60 -6.21 12.72
N LEU A 75 13.35 -6.78 11.55
CA LEU A 75 12.82 -8.14 11.41
C LEU A 75 13.83 -9.21 11.84
N GLN A 76 15.12 -8.98 11.68
CA GLN A 76 16.15 -9.88 12.19
C GLN A 76 16.16 -9.92 13.72
N GLU A 77 16.06 -8.76 14.39
CA GLU A 77 15.99 -8.68 15.83
C GLU A 77 14.69 -9.26 16.38
N MET A 78 13.54 -8.87 15.83
CA MET A 78 12.23 -9.37 16.26
C MET A 78 12.06 -10.87 15.97
N GLY A 79 12.58 -11.36 14.84
CA GLY A 79 12.58 -12.77 14.50
C GLY A 79 13.38 -13.62 15.50
N ALA A 80 14.52 -13.11 15.97
CA ALA A 80 15.31 -13.78 17.03
C ALA A 80 14.58 -13.80 18.39
N GLU A 81 13.85 -12.72 18.73
CA GLU A 81 13.01 -12.67 19.93
C GLU A 81 11.84 -13.64 19.82
N PHE A 82 11.19 -13.70 18.67
CA PHE A 82 10.10 -14.65 18.38
C PHE A 82 10.57 -16.12 18.45
N GLU A 83 11.71 -16.43 17.85
CA GLU A 83 12.31 -17.77 17.94
C GLU A 83 12.63 -18.18 19.39
N LYS A 84 13.13 -17.23 20.18
CA LYS A 84 13.40 -17.47 21.61
C LYS A 84 12.13 -17.75 22.40
N GLU A 85 11.01 -17.08 22.10
CA GLU A 85 9.75 -17.21 22.81
C GLU A 85 8.95 -18.44 22.37
N TYR A 86 8.84 -18.65 21.05
CA TYR A 86 7.96 -19.66 20.46
C TYR A 86 8.72 -20.89 19.90
N GLY A 87 10.06 -20.86 19.83
CA GLY A 87 10.86 -21.93 19.25
C GLY A 87 10.74 -22.05 17.72
N VAL A 88 10.25 -21.01 17.03
CA VAL A 88 10.00 -21.00 15.59
C VAL A 88 10.98 -20.04 14.90
N PRO A 89 11.93 -20.54 14.08
CA PRO A 89 12.84 -19.68 13.34
C PRO A 89 12.09 -18.88 12.25
N VAL A 90 12.49 -17.62 12.07
CA VAL A 90 11.93 -16.69 11.09
C VAL A 90 13.00 -16.25 10.11
N LYS A 91 12.74 -16.41 8.81
CA LYS A 91 13.59 -15.94 7.71
C LYS A 91 12.96 -14.70 7.07
N PHE A 92 13.70 -13.60 7.04
CA PHE A 92 13.35 -12.43 6.24
C PHE A 92 13.76 -12.61 4.77
N GLU A 93 12.87 -12.24 3.86
CA GLU A 93 13.16 -12.10 2.42
C GLU A 93 12.69 -10.72 1.96
N GLU A 94 13.57 -10.02 1.22
CA GLU A 94 13.27 -8.71 0.68
C GLU A 94 12.28 -8.79 -0.49
N VAL A 95 11.10 -8.16 -0.31
CA VAL A 95 10.11 -7.94 -1.38
C VAL A 95 9.47 -6.58 -1.13
N GLY A 96 9.46 -5.71 -2.15
CA GLY A 96 8.81 -4.40 -2.06
C GLY A 96 7.34 -4.51 -1.63
N ASN A 97 6.90 -3.67 -0.70
CA ASN A 97 5.57 -3.79 -0.09
C ASN A 97 4.43 -3.76 -1.11
N THR A 98 4.55 -2.94 -2.16
CA THR A 98 3.55 -2.83 -3.23
C THR A 98 3.58 -3.98 -4.24
N ASP A 99 4.65 -4.78 -4.26
CA ASP A 99 4.81 -5.91 -5.18
C ASP A 99 4.31 -7.23 -4.58
N GLN A 100 4.15 -7.27 -3.25
CA GLN A 100 3.91 -8.51 -2.51
C GLN A 100 2.62 -9.21 -2.92
N VAL A 101 1.52 -8.48 -3.15
CA VAL A 101 0.24 -9.09 -3.54
C VAL A 101 0.33 -9.73 -4.93
N ASN A 102 0.96 -9.07 -5.91
CA ASN A 102 1.19 -9.65 -7.23
C ASN A 102 2.06 -10.90 -7.16
N LYS A 103 3.10 -10.86 -6.33
CA LYS A 103 3.96 -12.03 -6.09
C LYS A 103 3.20 -13.14 -5.36
N LEU A 104 2.36 -12.82 -4.39
CA LEU A 104 1.51 -13.79 -3.69
C LEU A 104 0.52 -14.48 -4.62
N MET A 105 -0.10 -13.75 -5.57
CA MET A 105 -1.00 -14.33 -6.58
C MET A 105 -0.29 -15.40 -7.41
N THR A 106 0.99 -15.23 -7.69
CA THR A 106 1.79 -16.16 -8.50
C THR A 106 2.35 -17.31 -7.66
N ASP A 107 2.97 -17.00 -6.55
CA ASP A 107 3.77 -17.93 -5.76
C ASP A 107 2.96 -18.65 -4.67
N GLY A 108 1.85 -18.04 -4.18
CA GLY A 108 1.00 -18.58 -3.12
C GLY A 108 0.45 -19.96 -3.44
N PRO A 109 -0.28 -20.15 -4.56
CA PRO A 109 -0.82 -21.46 -4.94
C PRO A 109 0.25 -22.52 -5.19
N ALA A 110 1.48 -22.11 -5.53
CA ALA A 110 2.62 -22.99 -5.72
C ALA A 110 3.33 -23.35 -4.40
N GLY A 111 2.95 -22.74 -3.26
CA GLY A 111 3.59 -22.94 -1.96
C GLY A 111 5.01 -22.35 -1.88
N LEU A 112 5.29 -21.30 -2.68
CA LEU A 112 6.58 -20.62 -2.77
C LEU A 112 6.56 -19.21 -2.16
N ALA A 113 5.37 -18.70 -1.77
CA ALA A 113 5.23 -17.41 -1.12
C ALA A 113 5.62 -17.48 0.37
N ALA A 114 5.89 -16.31 0.96
CA ALA A 114 6.09 -16.19 2.40
C ALA A 114 4.83 -16.58 3.20
N ASP A 115 5.03 -16.92 4.47
CA ASP A 115 3.96 -17.21 5.41
C ASP A 115 3.28 -15.94 5.93
N VAL A 116 4.09 -14.90 6.14
CA VAL A 116 3.65 -13.56 6.56
C VAL A 116 4.11 -12.53 5.55
N LEU A 117 3.21 -11.61 5.19
CA LEU A 117 3.45 -10.55 4.21
C LEU A 117 3.20 -9.19 4.87
N LEU A 118 3.84 -8.15 4.36
CA LEU A 118 3.54 -6.78 4.74
C LEU A 118 3.23 -5.95 3.48
N PHE A 119 2.04 -5.41 3.41
CA PHE A 119 1.65 -4.52 2.31
C PHE A 119 0.63 -3.46 2.77
N PRO A 120 0.48 -2.35 2.03
CA PRO A 120 -0.48 -1.31 2.33
C PRO A 120 -1.91 -1.78 2.08
N HIS A 121 -2.84 -1.30 2.91
CA HIS A 121 -4.23 -1.78 3.00
C HIS A 121 -5.03 -1.69 1.70
N ASP A 122 -4.70 -0.81 0.77
CA ASP A 122 -5.39 -0.67 -0.52
C ASP A 122 -5.27 -1.91 -1.42
N HIS A 123 -4.33 -2.80 -1.12
CA HIS A 123 -4.20 -4.09 -1.79
C HIS A 123 -5.06 -5.23 -1.19
N ILE A 124 -5.71 -4.99 -0.03
CA ILE A 124 -6.44 -6.04 0.70
C ILE A 124 -7.60 -6.61 -0.11
N GLY A 125 -8.35 -5.74 -0.81
CA GLY A 125 -9.49 -6.15 -1.63
C GLY A 125 -9.11 -7.20 -2.67
N ASN A 126 -8.02 -6.97 -3.40
CA ASN A 126 -7.51 -7.91 -4.39
C ASN A 126 -7.04 -9.23 -3.77
N ALA A 127 -6.28 -9.17 -2.68
CA ALA A 127 -5.73 -10.36 -2.05
C ALA A 127 -6.82 -11.21 -1.34
N ALA A 128 -7.76 -10.56 -0.64
CA ALA A 128 -8.85 -11.25 0.06
C ALA A 128 -9.87 -11.83 -0.91
N SER A 129 -10.30 -11.09 -1.96
CA SER A 129 -11.20 -11.61 -3.00
C SER A 129 -10.64 -12.82 -3.72
N ALA A 130 -9.33 -12.88 -3.91
CA ALA A 130 -8.63 -14.03 -4.49
C ALA A 130 -8.45 -15.21 -3.51
N GLY A 131 -8.90 -15.09 -2.24
CA GLY A 131 -8.76 -16.12 -1.22
C GLY A 131 -7.32 -16.39 -0.79
N LEU A 132 -6.43 -15.38 -0.91
CA LEU A 132 -4.99 -15.53 -0.63
C LEU A 132 -4.62 -15.21 0.82
N LEU A 133 -5.54 -14.59 1.57
CA LEU A 133 -5.30 -14.18 2.96
C LEU A 133 -6.09 -15.04 3.94
N LEU A 134 -5.45 -15.38 5.05
CA LEU A 134 -6.10 -16.03 6.17
C LEU A 134 -6.80 -14.97 7.04
N PRO A 135 -8.11 -15.11 7.36
CA PRO A 135 -8.80 -14.22 8.28
C PRO A 135 -8.13 -14.16 9.66
N ASN A 136 -8.02 -12.96 10.22
CA ASN A 136 -7.50 -12.76 11.58
C ASN A 136 -8.63 -12.94 12.60
N THR A 137 -9.01 -14.18 12.87
CA THR A 137 -10.03 -14.51 13.88
C THR A 137 -9.43 -14.74 15.27
N ALA A 138 -8.20 -15.23 15.32
CA ALA A 138 -7.54 -15.55 16.59
C ALA A 138 -7.19 -14.33 17.43
N PHE A 139 -6.89 -13.18 16.80
CA PHE A 139 -6.48 -11.94 17.46
C PHE A 139 -7.38 -10.76 17.12
N GLU A 140 -8.58 -11.01 16.58
CA GLU A 140 -9.52 -9.96 16.18
C GLU A 140 -9.83 -9.01 17.33
N GLN A 141 -10.20 -9.53 18.51
CA GLN A 141 -10.54 -8.71 19.67
C GLN A 141 -9.36 -7.82 20.11
N ALA A 142 -8.14 -8.35 20.11
CA ALA A 142 -6.95 -7.59 20.47
C ALA A 142 -6.69 -6.46 19.46
N VAL A 143 -6.71 -6.77 18.14
CA VAL A 143 -6.50 -5.76 17.10
C VAL A 143 -7.57 -4.68 17.15
N VAL A 144 -8.84 -5.03 17.33
CA VAL A 144 -9.95 -4.06 17.44
C VAL A 144 -9.81 -3.17 18.65
N SER A 145 -9.39 -3.72 19.81
CA SER A 145 -9.26 -2.93 21.04
C SER A 145 -8.02 -2.04 21.10
N GLU A 146 -7.00 -2.34 20.32
CA GLU A 146 -5.71 -1.65 20.35
C GLU A 146 -5.53 -0.59 19.24
N ASN A 147 -6.43 -0.54 18.27
CA ASN A 147 -6.31 0.34 17.11
C ASN A 147 -7.58 1.16 16.88
N ALA A 148 -7.43 2.37 16.32
CA ALA A 148 -8.55 3.20 15.93
C ALA A 148 -9.49 2.49 14.94
N GLU A 149 -10.80 2.74 15.04
CA GLU A 149 -11.82 2.12 14.17
C GLU A 149 -11.48 2.23 12.67
N LYS A 150 -11.00 3.41 12.22
CA LYS A 150 -10.59 3.62 10.84
C LYS A 150 -9.42 2.73 10.40
N THR A 151 -8.49 2.44 11.31
CA THR A 151 -7.36 1.54 11.07
C THR A 151 -7.84 0.10 10.93
N VAL A 152 -8.72 -0.35 11.81
CA VAL A 152 -9.35 -1.68 11.76
C VAL A 152 -10.15 -1.85 10.47
N LYS A 153 -10.95 -0.83 10.11
CA LYS A 153 -11.71 -0.84 8.85
C LYS A 153 -10.80 -0.94 7.61
N ALA A 154 -9.68 -0.23 7.60
CA ALA A 154 -8.74 -0.26 6.49
C ALA A 154 -8.14 -1.65 6.25
N VAL A 155 -7.90 -2.43 7.31
CA VAL A 155 -7.32 -3.78 7.22
C VAL A 155 -8.37 -4.90 7.27
N SER A 156 -9.63 -4.54 7.01
CA SER A 156 -10.78 -5.45 6.88
C SER A 156 -11.33 -5.40 5.46
N PHE A 157 -11.88 -6.50 4.98
CA PHE A 157 -12.57 -6.60 3.70
C PHE A 157 -13.86 -7.42 3.86
N ASP A 158 -14.98 -6.94 3.32
CA ASP A 158 -16.33 -7.53 3.46
C ASP A 158 -16.72 -7.83 4.93
N GLY A 159 -16.29 -6.95 5.85
CA GLY A 159 -16.57 -7.10 7.29
C GLY A 159 -15.72 -8.15 8.00
N ILE A 160 -14.74 -8.73 7.32
CA ILE A 160 -13.80 -9.71 7.87
C ILE A 160 -12.45 -9.01 8.10
N LEU A 161 -11.92 -9.10 9.31
CA LEU A 161 -10.57 -8.64 9.62
C LEU A 161 -9.52 -9.62 9.07
N TYR A 162 -8.53 -9.11 8.35
CA TYR A 162 -7.39 -9.89 7.85
C TYR A 162 -6.05 -9.37 8.37
N GLY A 163 -5.92 -8.05 8.51
CA GLY A 163 -4.63 -7.44 8.80
C GLY A 163 -4.30 -7.38 10.29
N TYR A 164 -3.00 -7.29 10.56
CA TYR A 164 -2.38 -6.97 11.83
C TYR A 164 -1.67 -5.62 11.66
N PRO A 165 -2.28 -4.49 12.05
CA PRO A 165 -1.74 -3.17 11.78
C PRO A 165 -0.35 -2.96 12.38
N ARG A 166 0.59 -2.45 11.57
CA ARG A 166 1.95 -2.11 12.00
C ARG A 166 2.14 -0.61 12.20
N SER A 167 1.70 0.16 11.21
CA SER A 167 1.91 1.60 11.18
C SER A 167 0.84 2.30 10.35
N VAL A 168 0.60 3.57 10.66
CA VAL A 168 -0.16 4.49 9.81
C VAL A 168 0.81 5.35 9.02
N GLU A 169 0.40 5.80 7.85
CA GLU A 169 1.24 6.60 6.98
C GLU A 169 0.45 7.64 6.19
N THR A 170 1.12 8.73 5.92
CA THR A 170 0.81 9.71 4.90
C THR A 170 2.13 10.32 4.45
N TYR A 171 2.12 11.22 3.48
CA TYR A 171 3.30 11.98 3.10
C TYR A 171 3.13 13.45 3.48
N ALA A 172 4.26 14.09 3.75
CA ALA A 172 4.34 15.48 4.17
C ALA A 172 5.53 16.16 3.47
N MET A 173 5.73 17.45 3.70
CA MET A 173 6.82 18.20 3.13
C MET A 173 8.01 18.22 4.08
N PHE A 174 9.12 17.59 3.68
CA PHE A 174 10.43 17.75 4.30
C PHE A 174 11.09 19.03 3.78
N TYR A 175 11.73 19.79 4.62
CA TYR A 175 12.48 20.96 4.23
C TYR A 175 13.88 20.99 4.85
N SER A 176 14.87 21.42 4.08
CA SER A 176 16.23 21.58 4.56
C SER A 176 16.33 22.84 5.43
N LYS A 177 16.61 22.67 6.75
CA LYS A 177 16.81 23.78 7.69
C LYS A 177 18.08 24.57 7.41
N ASP A 178 19.00 24.03 6.63
CA ASP A 178 20.19 24.74 6.19
C ASP A 178 19.91 25.72 5.04
N LEU A 179 18.82 25.52 4.31
CA LEU A 179 18.41 26.33 3.16
C LEU A 179 17.22 27.23 3.47
N ILE A 180 16.28 26.76 4.30
CA ILE A 180 15.00 27.42 4.59
C ILE A 180 14.81 27.47 6.10
N ALA A 181 14.70 28.67 6.69
CA ALA A 181 14.55 28.86 8.13
C ALA A 181 13.18 28.36 8.64
N GLU A 182 12.12 28.53 7.87
CA GLU A 182 10.75 28.13 8.18
C GLU A 182 10.11 27.48 6.95
N ALA A 183 9.34 26.41 7.15
CA ALA A 183 8.65 25.73 6.08
C ALA A 183 7.68 26.65 5.34
N PRO A 184 7.68 26.69 3.99
CA PRO A 184 6.70 27.47 3.24
C PRO A 184 5.30 26.92 3.46
N ALA A 185 4.34 27.82 3.73
CA ALA A 185 2.97 27.44 4.04
C ALA A 185 2.09 27.28 2.79
N THR A 186 2.47 27.93 1.68
CA THR A 186 1.72 27.97 0.42
C THR A 186 2.61 27.72 -0.78
N PHE A 187 2.01 27.35 -1.92
CA PHE A 187 2.76 27.29 -3.20
C PHE A 187 3.29 28.65 -3.63
N ASP A 188 2.61 29.75 -3.29
CA ASP A 188 3.12 31.10 -3.57
C ASP A 188 4.45 31.36 -2.82
N ASP A 189 4.58 30.90 -1.58
CA ASP A 189 5.83 30.98 -0.83
C ASP A 189 6.94 30.13 -1.49
N ILE A 190 6.59 28.95 -2.01
CA ILE A 190 7.53 28.09 -2.74
C ILE A 190 8.00 28.75 -4.03
N PHE A 191 7.09 29.28 -4.84
CA PHE A 191 7.45 29.99 -6.07
C PHE A 191 8.33 31.22 -5.77
N LYS A 192 8.01 31.96 -4.72
CA LYS A 192 8.82 33.11 -4.29
C LYS A 192 10.22 32.69 -3.83
N PHE A 193 10.37 31.62 -3.07
CA PHE A 193 11.69 31.11 -2.68
C PHE A 193 12.48 30.64 -3.91
N ALA A 194 11.81 30.03 -4.87
CA ALA A 194 12.41 29.54 -6.11
C ALA A 194 13.06 30.64 -6.94
N GLU A 195 12.57 31.89 -6.90
CA GLU A 195 13.17 33.02 -7.64
C GLU A 195 14.67 33.21 -7.34
N THR A 196 15.10 32.78 -6.14
CA THR A 196 16.51 32.95 -5.69
C THR A 196 17.26 31.64 -5.57
N PHE A 197 16.58 30.50 -5.44
CA PHE A 197 17.22 29.22 -5.17
C PHE A 197 17.23 28.30 -6.40
N ASN A 198 16.14 28.26 -7.19
CA ASN A 198 15.97 27.30 -8.27
C ASN A 198 16.95 27.57 -9.42
N ASP A 199 17.82 26.58 -9.72
CA ASP A 199 18.79 26.65 -10.81
C ASP A 199 18.93 25.26 -11.48
N PRO A 200 17.97 24.88 -12.33
CA PRO A 200 17.96 23.56 -12.97
C PRO A 200 19.20 23.29 -13.83
N ALA A 201 19.85 24.35 -14.36
CA ALA A 201 21.10 24.20 -15.13
C ALA A 201 22.25 23.65 -14.28
N ASN A 202 22.21 23.88 -12.96
CA ASN A 202 23.15 23.37 -11.98
C ASN A 202 22.54 22.31 -11.06
N ASN A 203 21.46 21.63 -11.50
CA ASN A 203 20.74 20.59 -10.75
C ASN A 203 20.21 21.06 -9.38
N LYS A 204 19.83 22.33 -9.24
CA LYS A 204 19.20 22.84 -8.03
C LYS A 204 17.71 22.99 -8.22
N PHE A 205 16.94 22.32 -7.38
CA PHE A 205 15.48 22.31 -7.45
C PHE A 205 14.88 22.73 -6.12
N THR A 206 13.86 23.57 -6.19
CA THR A 206 13.19 24.06 -4.98
C THR A 206 12.28 23.02 -4.36
N PHE A 207 11.54 22.26 -5.17
CA PHE A 207 10.49 21.35 -4.71
C PHE A 207 10.43 20.12 -5.60
N ALA A 208 10.38 18.94 -5.00
CA ALA A 208 10.28 17.68 -5.73
C ALA A 208 9.49 16.61 -4.98
N TRP A 209 8.98 15.64 -5.74
CA TRP A 209 8.37 14.39 -5.28
C TRP A 209 8.62 13.30 -6.32
N GLU A 210 8.21 12.07 -6.03
CA GLU A 210 8.30 10.97 -7.00
C GLU A 210 7.19 11.09 -8.04
N LEU A 211 7.49 11.69 -9.19
CA LEU A 211 6.54 12.03 -10.24
C LEU A 211 5.85 10.82 -10.87
N GLN A 212 6.47 9.64 -10.84
CA GLN A 212 5.89 8.40 -11.36
C GLN A 212 4.88 7.74 -10.40
N GLN A 213 4.80 8.21 -9.15
CA GLN A 213 3.96 7.61 -8.13
C GLN A 213 2.64 8.38 -7.99
N PHE A 214 1.56 7.79 -8.48
CA PHE A 214 0.23 8.39 -8.31
C PHE A 214 -0.10 8.63 -6.83
N PHE A 215 0.43 7.83 -5.92
CA PHE A 215 0.30 8.03 -4.48
C PHE A 215 0.59 9.49 -4.06
N TYR A 216 1.67 10.09 -4.55
CA TYR A 216 1.99 11.49 -4.28
C TYR A 216 1.21 12.47 -5.17
N ASN A 217 0.99 12.10 -6.44
CA ASN A 217 0.30 12.95 -7.40
C ASN A 217 -1.16 13.20 -7.02
N PHE A 218 -1.77 12.28 -6.27
CA PHE A 218 -3.13 12.40 -5.76
C PHE A 218 -3.35 13.72 -5.00
N ALA A 219 -2.37 14.17 -4.20
CA ALA A 219 -2.51 15.40 -3.44
C ALA A 219 -2.76 16.64 -4.30
N PHE A 220 -2.22 16.69 -5.49
CA PHE A 220 -2.50 17.80 -6.43
C PHE A 220 -3.93 17.70 -6.98
N LEU A 221 -4.33 16.51 -7.43
CA LEU A 221 -5.65 16.31 -8.02
C LEU A 221 -6.78 16.48 -6.99
N ALA A 222 -6.59 16.00 -5.77
CA ALA A 222 -7.60 16.04 -4.72
C ALA A 222 -7.79 17.42 -4.08
N SER A 223 -6.73 18.23 -4.00
CA SER A 223 -6.72 19.48 -3.23
C SER A 223 -7.62 20.57 -3.80
N GLN A 224 -8.06 20.44 -5.05
CA GLN A 224 -8.97 21.37 -5.69
C GLN A 224 -10.37 20.75 -5.92
N GLY A 225 -10.67 19.61 -5.30
CA GLY A 225 -11.98 18.94 -5.34
C GLY A 225 -12.05 17.70 -6.24
N GLY A 226 -10.91 17.18 -6.71
CA GLY A 226 -10.83 15.82 -7.23
C GLY A 226 -11.01 14.78 -6.10
N TYR A 227 -11.48 13.59 -6.42
CA TYR A 227 -11.60 12.48 -5.48
C TYR A 227 -11.40 11.15 -6.21
N MET A 228 -11.12 10.08 -5.45
CA MET A 228 -10.92 8.76 -6.04
C MET A 228 -12.24 8.15 -6.47
N PHE A 229 -13.05 7.73 -5.51
CA PHE A 229 -14.36 7.14 -5.72
C PHE A 229 -15.40 7.86 -4.88
N GLY A 230 -16.65 7.87 -5.34
CA GLY A 230 -17.79 8.42 -4.60
C GLY A 230 -18.11 7.63 -3.33
N ASP A 231 -19.04 8.18 -2.50
CA ASP A 231 -19.52 7.54 -1.27
C ASP A 231 -18.39 7.07 -0.34
N ASP A 232 -17.51 7.99 0.04
CA ASP A 232 -16.34 7.71 0.90
C ASP A 232 -15.43 6.58 0.37
N ASN A 233 -15.13 6.62 -0.93
CA ASN A 233 -14.28 5.65 -1.62
C ASN A 233 -14.86 4.22 -1.76
N THR A 234 -16.17 4.07 -1.72
CA THR A 234 -16.84 2.77 -1.87
C THR A 234 -17.60 2.60 -3.19
N ASN A 235 -17.89 3.71 -3.89
CA ASN A 235 -18.63 3.69 -5.17
C ASN A 235 -17.66 3.85 -6.35
N SER A 236 -17.18 2.76 -6.88
CA SER A 236 -16.24 2.73 -8.01
C SER A 236 -16.82 3.18 -9.36
N GLU A 237 -18.15 3.34 -9.48
CA GLU A 237 -18.77 3.91 -10.69
C GLU A 237 -18.65 5.43 -10.76
N ASP A 238 -18.49 6.09 -9.60
CA ASP A 238 -18.29 7.54 -9.47
C ASP A 238 -16.81 7.85 -9.24
N ILE A 239 -16.11 8.31 -10.30
CA ILE A 239 -14.68 8.60 -10.29
C ILE A 239 -14.47 10.10 -10.52
N GLY A 240 -13.91 10.78 -9.53
CA GLY A 240 -13.70 12.22 -9.54
C GLY A 240 -12.31 12.67 -10.02
N LEU A 241 -11.52 11.78 -10.63
CA LEU A 241 -10.14 12.09 -11.05
C LEU A 241 -10.05 12.91 -12.36
N ASN A 242 -11.17 13.20 -13.00
CA ASN A 242 -11.24 14.05 -14.22
C ASN A 242 -12.23 15.22 -14.10
N ASN A 243 -12.73 15.50 -12.89
CA ASN A 243 -13.58 16.66 -12.66
C ASN A 243 -12.77 17.98 -12.75
N ASP A 244 -13.46 19.13 -12.70
CA ASP A 244 -12.80 20.43 -12.83
C ASP A 244 -11.71 20.67 -11.77
N GLY A 245 -11.90 20.15 -10.56
CA GLY A 245 -10.93 20.25 -9.48
C GLY A 245 -9.66 19.44 -9.75
N ALA A 246 -9.80 18.19 -10.20
CA ALA A 246 -8.67 17.37 -10.59
C ALA A 246 -7.88 17.98 -11.75
N VAL A 247 -8.59 18.55 -12.74
CA VAL A 247 -7.96 19.26 -13.87
C VAL A 247 -7.22 20.51 -13.38
N ALA A 248 -7.78 21.29 -12.44
CA ALA A 248 -7.08 22.43 -11.85
C ALA A 248 -5.79 22.01 -11.12
N GLY A 249 -5.83 20.90 -10.36
CA GLY A 249 -4.65 20.33 -9.73
C GLY A 249 -3.57 19.88 -10.73
N ALA A 250 -3.98 19.23 -11.83
CA ALA A 250 -3.07 18.84 -12.90
C ALA A 250 -2.45 20.06 -13.62
N ASN A 251 -3.19 21.16 -13.78
CA ASN A 251 -2.64 22.41 -14.32
C ASN A 251 -1.58 23.04 -13.39
N LEU A 252 -1.75 22.94 -12.05
CA LEU A 252 -0.70 23.34 -11.12
C LEU A 252 0.56 22.47 -11.29
N MET A 253 0.41 21.18 -11.54
CA MET A 253 1.57 20.31 -11.82
C MET A 253 2.32 20.77 -13.09
N VAL A 254 1.61 21.19 -14.14
CA VAL A 254 2.22 21.78 -15.36
C VAL A 254 3.00 23.06 -15.01
N GLU A 255 2.44 23.94 -14.19
CA GLU A 255 3.11 25.17 -13.74
C GLU A 255 4.38 24.85 -12.92
N ILE A 256 4.32 23.84 -12.04
CA ILE A 256 5.49 23.39 -11.27
C ILE A 256 6.59 22.85 -12.20
N LYS A 257 6.23 22.06 -13.21
CA LYS A 257 7.20 21.59 -14.21
C LYS A 257 7.92 22.77 -14.88
N GLU A 258 7.16 23.73 -15.35
CA GLU A 258 7.72 24.87 -16.10
C GLU A 258 8.62 25.78 -15.23
N LYS A 259 8.25 25.97 -13.96
CA LYS A 259 8.91 26.95 -13.10
C LYS A 259 9.91 26.35 -12.11
N LEU A 260 9.69 25.13 -11.64
CA LEU A 260 10.44 24.56 -10.52
C LEU A 260 11.22 23.29 -10.88
N LEU A 261 10.60 22.36 -11.62
CA LEU A 261 11.12 21.00 -11.79
C LEU A 261 11.06 20.55 -13.27
N PRO A 262 11.89 21.11 -14.16
CA PRO A 262 11.89 20.79 -15.58
C PRO A 262 12.57 19.46 -15.90
N LEU A 263 12.23 18.40 -15.14
CA LEU A 263 12.67 17.02 -15.32
C LEU A 263 11.54 16.19 -15.93
N ASN A 264 11.83 15.03 -16.53
CA ASN A 264 10.78 14.08 -16.89
C ASN A 264 10.41 13.21 -15.68
N THR A 265 9.25 12.55 -15.75
CA THR A 265 8.78 11.69 -14.66
C THR A 265 9.77 10.58 -14.31
N GLY A 266 10.51 10.04 -15.29
CA GLY A 266 11.53 9.01 -15.09
C GLY A 266 12.89 9.51 -14.61
N ASP A 267 13.09 10.83 -14.54
CA ASP A 267 14.38 11.42 -14.16
C ASP A 267 14.49 11.65 -12.64
N ILE A 268 13.42 11.40 -11.88
CA ILE A 268 13.38 11.60 -10.43
C ILE A 268 12.65 10.46 -9.73
N ASP A 269 13.39 9.67 -8.98
CA ASP A 269 12.91 8.61 -8.13
C ASP A 269 13.31 8.87 -6.66
N PHE A 270 13.05 7.92 -5.78
CA PHE A 270 13.38 8.04 -4.35
C PHE A 270 14.86 8.31 -4.12
N ASP A 271 15.75 7.54 -4.76
CA ASP A 271 17.21 7.64 -4.51
C ASP A 271 17.82 8.91 -5.09
N ILE A 272 17.39 9.32 -6.29
CA ILE A 272 17.82 10.58 -6.92
C ILE A 272 17.36 11.76 -6.07
N LYS A 273 16.09 11.81 -5.67
CA LYS A 273 15.51 12.85 -4.83
C LYS A 273 16.22 12.95 -3.48
N LYS A 274 16.47 11.80 -2.84
CA LYS A 274 17.24 11.69 -1.62
C LYS A 274 18.67 12.25 -1.79
N GLY A 275 19.35 11.88 -2.86
CA GLY A 275 20.69 12.38 -3.16
C GLY A 275 20.72 13.90 -3.30
N LEU A 276 19.78 14.50 -4.01
CA LEU A 276 19.63 15.94 -4.16
C LEU A 276 19.30 16.65 -2.84
N PHE A 277 18.52 16.01 -1.98
CA PHE A 277 18.20 16.56 -0.66
C PHE A 277 19.41 16.49 0.29
N LEU A 278 20.19 15.39 0.21
CA LEU A 278 21.41 15.18 0.98
C LEU A 278 22.50 16.20 0.66
N ASP A 279 22.70 16.54 -0.60
CA ASP A 279 23.77 17.45 -1.03
C ASP A 279 23.35 18.94 -1.03
N GLY A 280 22.10 19.25 -0.63
CA GLY A 280 21.55 20.61 -0.60
C GLY A 280 21.15 21.15 -1.97
N SER A 281 20.98 20.29 -2.96
CA SER A 281 20.49 20.64 -4.31
C SER A 281 18.96 20.60 -4.38
N LEU A 282 18.28 19.97 -3.43
CA LEU A 282 16.82 20.01 -3.26
C LEU A 282 16.49 20.68 -1.92
N ALA A 283 15.61 21.69 -1.94
CA ALA A 283 15.23 22.42 -0.73
C ALA A 283 14.03 21.82 -0.01
N LEU A 284 13.05 21.31 -0.77
CA LEU A 284 11.78 20.77 -0.30
C LEU A 284 11.51 19.43 -0.97
N ASP A 285 11.32 18.39 -0.16
CA ASP A 285 11.06 17.02 -0.58
C ASP A 285 9.70 16.53 -0.04
N VAL A 286 8.81 16.05 -0.89
CA VAL A 286 7.59 15.37 -0.44
C VAL A 286 7.89 13.89 -0.23
N ASN A 287 7.73 13.42 1.02
CA ASN A 287 8.07 12.05 1.41
C ASN A 287 7.25 11.58 2.62
N GLY A 288 7.33 10.28 2.90
CA GLY A 288 6.67 9.68 4.05
C GLY A 288 7.63 9.42 5.23
N PRO A 289 7.10 8.86 6.35
CA PRO A 289 7.89 8.55 7.55
C PRO A 289 9.08 7.62 7.29
N TRP A 290 9.00 6.78 6.26
CA TRP A 290 10.06 5.84 5.85
C TRP A 290 11.37 6.50 5.44
N ALA A 291 11.36 7.80 5.10
CA ALA A 291 12.57 8.55 4.75
C ALA A 291 13.31 9.09 6.00
N ILE A 292 12.65 9.18 7.15
CA ILE A 292 13.16 9.87 8.34
C ILE A 292 14.45 9.24 8.85
N ALA A 293 14.47 7.91 9.00
CA ALA A 293 15.62 7.18 9.53
C ALA A 293 16.85 7.35 8.61
N ASP A 294 16.65 7.28 7.30
CA ASP A 294 17.70 7.45 6.30
C ASP A 294 18.24 8.89 6.30
N TYR A 295 17.37 9.89 6.34
CA TYR A 295 17.79 11.29 6.42
C TYR A 295 18.55 11.62 7.73
N LYS A 296 18.07 11.10 8.86
CA LYS A 296 18.78 11.23 10.15
C LYS A 296 20.15 10.57 10.12
N SER A 297 20.26 9.34 9.60
CA SER A 297 21.52 8.58 9.53
C SER A 297 22.59 9.24 8.64
N ASN A 298 22.14 9.94 7.61
CA ASN A 298 23.00 10.71 6.70
C ASN A 298 23.29 12.13 7.19
N GLY A 299 22.82 12.53 8.38
CA GLY A 299 23.14 13.79 9.02
C GLY A 299 22.45 15.01 8.39
N ILE A 300 21.33 14.83 7.69
CA ILE A 300 20.57 15.96 7.14
C ILE A 300 19.92 16.74 8.27
N ASN A 301 20.07 18.05 8.25
CA ASN A 301 19.36 18.97 9.13
C ASN A 301 18.02 19.37 8.49
N PHE A 302 16.98 18.58 8.77
CA PHE A 302 15.66 18.78 8.17
C PHE A 302 14.58 19.07 9.20
N GLY A 303 13.47 19.58 8.73
CA GLY A 303 12.18 19.62 9.40
C GLY A 303 11.10 19.00 8.54
N VAL A 304 9.95 18.71 9.14
CA VAL A 304 8.75 18.25 8.44
C VAL A 304 7.62 19.21 8.72
N ALA A 305 6.81 19.49 7.72
CA ALA A 305 5.61 20.31 7.80
C ALA A 305 4.50 19.68 6.97
N PRO A 306 3.22 20.00 7.22
CA PRO A 306 2.14 19.67 6.29
C PRO A 306 2.47 20.12 4.87
N LEU A 307 1.85 19.48 3.88
CA LEU A 307 1.94 19.93 2.49
C LEU A 307 1.48 21.39 2.35
N PRO A 308 2.09 22.16 1.42
CA PRO A 308 1.76 23.55 1.24
C PRO A 308 0.32 23.72 0.74
N LYS A 309 -0.35 24.80 1.15
CA LYS A 309 -1.68 25.11 0.64
C LYS A 309 -1.65 25.56 -0.83
N ILE A 310 -2.74 25.26 -1.54
CA ILE A 310 -3.02 25.82 -2.87
C ILE A 310 -4.06 26.93 -2.67
N GLY A 311 -3.63 28.19 -2.69
CA GLY A 311 -4.44 29.30 -2.20
C GLY A 311 -4.75 29.12 -0.71
N ASP A 312 -6.04 29.10 -0.35
CA ASP A 312 -6.48 28.86 1.03
C ASP A 312 -6.74 27.37 1.34
N ASN A 313 -6.70 26.50 0.35
CA ASN A 313 -7.05 25.08 0.49
C ASN A 313 -5.83 24.26 0.95
N PRO A 314 -5.94 23.47 2.05
CA PRO A 314 -4.91 22.50 2.40
C PRO A 314 -4.82 21.42 1.34
N MET A 315 -3.61 20.90 1.09
CA MET A 315 -3.47 19.75 0.21
C MET A 315 -3.95 18.48 0.90
N THR A 316 -4.80 17.71 0.19
CA THR A 316 -5.35 16.44 0.64
C THR A 316 -4.47 15.30 0.18
N SER A 317 -3.69 14.72 1.09
CA SER A 317 -2.85 13.55 0.79
C SER A 317 -3.65 12.24 0.85
N PHE A 318 -3.10 11.17 0.26
CA PHE A 318 -3.50 9.84 0.68
C PHE A 318 -2.97 9.52 2.07
N SER A 319 -3.73 8.72 2.82
CA SER A 319 -3.26 8.05 4.02
C SER A 319 -3.43 6.55 3.88
N GLY A 320 -2.60 5.80 4.61
CA GLY A 320 -2.54 4.36 4.54
C GLY A 320 -2.32 3.69 5.89
N VAL A 321 -2.55 2.39 5.91
CA VAL A 321 -2.18 1.48 6.99
C VAL A 321 -1.31 0.39 6.40
N GLN A 322 -0.09 0.29 6.89
CA GLN A 322 0.77 -0.86 6.63
C GLN A 322 0.42 -1.95 7.64
N ALA A 323 0.13 -3.13 7.16
CA ALA A 323 -0.24 -4.24 8.04
C ALA A 323 0.42 -5.54 7.62
N TYR A 324 0.66 -6.41 8.60
CA TYR A 324 1.02 -7.80 8.34
C TYR A 324 -0.24 -8.58 7.98
N TYR A 325 -0.08 -9.52 7.07
CA TYR A 325 -1.13 -10.44 6.63
C TYR A 325 -0.57 -11.86 6.58
N VAL A 326 -1.43 -12.83 6.85
CA VAL A 326 -1.06 -14.24 6.81
C VAL A 326 -1.50 -14.86 5.49
N ASN A 327 -0.59 -15.54 4.82
CA ASN A 327 -0.85 -16.28 3.58
C ASN A 327 -1.78 -17.47 3.87
N ALA A 328 -2.93 -17.54 3.21
CA ALA A 328 -3.89 -18.64 3.36
C ALA A 328 -3.32 -20.02 2.97
N ASN A 329 -2.24 -20.04 2.17
CA ASN A 329 -1.54 -21.26 1.74
C ASN A 329 -0.32 -21.60 2.64
N SER A 330 -0.11 -20.88 3.76
CA SER A 330 0.96 -21.22 4.71
C SER A 330 0.80 -22.65 5.24
N LYS A 331 1.91 -23.36 5.38
CA LYS A 331 1.96 -24.68 6.02
C LYS A 331 1.85 -24.60 7.54
N TYR A 332 2.08 -23.41 8.09
CA TYR A 332 2.14 -23.16 9.53
C TYR A 332 1.26 -21.95 9.90
N PRO A 333 -0.07 -22.05 9.64
CA PRO A 333 -0.98 -20.90 9.80
C PRO A 333 -1.07 -20.38 11.24
N GLN A 334 -0.92 -21.25 12.27
CA GLN A 334 -0.94 -20.81 13.67
C GLN A 334 0.35 -20.04 14.01
N ALA A 335 1.51 -20.59 13.65
CA ALA A 335 2.79 -19.89 13.84
C ALA A 335 2.85 -18.56 13.09
N ALA A 336 2.29 -18.51 11.87
CA ALA A 336 2.24 -17.29 11.05
C ALA A 336 1.34 -16.21 11.68
N GLN A 337 0.16 -16.59 12.23
CA GLN A 337 -0.70 -15.67 12.98
C GLN A 337 -0.01 -15.15 14.25
N LEU A 338 0.68 -16.03 15.00
CA LEU A 338 1.46 -15.63 16.16
C LEU A 338 2.56 -14.61 15.78
N LEU A 339 3.29 -14.86 14.69
CA LEU A 339 4.32 -13.92 14.21
C LEU A 339 3.71 -12.57 13.81
N ALA A 340 2.63 -12.57 13.02
CA ALA A 340 1.95 -11.36 12.60
C ALA A 340 1.45 -10.56 13.82
N ARG A 341 0.88 -11.25 14.82
CA ARG A 341 0.46 -10.64 16.09
C ARG A 341 1.64 -10.08 16.87
N PHE A 342 2.72 -10.86 17.03
CA PHE A 342 3.93 -10.46 17.75
C PHE A 342 4.53 -9.17 17.18
N LEU A 343 4.59 -9.05 15.85
CA LEU A 343 5.11 -7.89 15.14
C LEU A 343 4.17 -6.67 15.16
N SER A 344 2.89 -6.84 15.51
CA SER A 344 1.89 -5.77 15.58
C SER A 344 1.59 -5.27 17.00
N THR A 345 2.25 -5.83 18.03
CA THR A 345 2.12 -5.38 19.41
C THR A 345 2.63 -3.95 19.61
N LYS A 346 2.20 -3.31 20.70
CA LYS A 346 2.72 -2.01 21.14
C LYS A 346 4.25 -2.00 21.21
N GLU A 347 4.83 -3.03 21.84
CA GLU A 347 6.28 -3.16 22.05
C GLU A 347 7.02 -3.23 20.71
N ALA A 348 6.52 -4.04 19.77
CA ALA A 348 7.11 -4.15 18.43
C ALA A 348 6.99 -2.84 17.64
N GLN A 349 5.85 -2.15 17.72
CA GLN A 349 5.64 -0.88 17.04
C GLN A 349 6.51 0.23 17.65
N MET A 350 6.68 0.28 18.98
CA MET A 350 7.59 1.22 19.64
C MET A 350 9.04 0.97 19.22
N LYS A 351 9.47 -0.30 19.16
CA LYS A 351 10.81 -0.66 18.67
C LYS A 351 11.00 -0.25 17.20
N ASN A 352 9.98 -0.43 16.36
CA ASN A 352 10.03 0.00 14.96
C ASN A 352 10.05 1.53 14.82
N PHE A 353 9.33 2.26 15.68
CA PHE A 353 9.43 3.71 15.75
C PHE A 353 10.84 4.18 16.11
N GLU A 354 11.47 3.58 17.13
CA GLU A 354 12.83 3.90 17.54
C GLU A 354 13.86 3.63 16.43
N MET A 355 13.74 2.50 15.72
CA MET A 355 14.70 2.08 14.69
C MET A 355 14.46 2.77 13.35
N ASN A 356 13.19 2.89 12.93
CA ASN A 356 12.82 3.25 11.56
C ASN A 356 11.92 4.49 11.48
N SER A 357 11.53 5.08 12.62
CA SER A 357 10.64 6.26 12.71
C SER A 357 9.26 6.05 12.06
N LEU A 358 8.77 4.80 11.98
CA LEU A 358 7.42 4.52 11.49
C LEU A 358 6.37 4.91 12.54
N LEU A 359 5.28 5.53 12.08
CA LEU A 359 4.23 6.00 12.98
C LEU A 359 3.37 4.83 13.48
N PRO A 360 3.31 4.56 14.79
CA PRO A 360 2.54 3.44 15.31
C PRO A 360 1.05 3.54 14.97
N SER A 361 0.43 2.40 14.65
CA SER A 361 -1.03 2.27 14.52
C SER A 361 -1.70 1.94 15.84
N ASN A 362 -0.99 1.28 16.77
CA ASN A 362 -1.46 0.97 18.10
C ASN A 362 -1.66 2.26 18.91
N GLU A 363 -2.86 2.48 19.48
CA GLU A 363 -3.21 3.72 20.14
C GLU A 363 -2.36 4.02 21.37
N GLU A 364 -1.99 3.00 22.14
CA GLU A 364 -1.11 3.20 23.30
C GLU A 364 0.31 3.59 22.88
N ALA A 365 0.84 2.98 21.80
CA ALA A 365 2.14 3.34 21.26
C ALA A 365 2.12 4.75 20.66
N ALA A 366 1.07 5.11 19.92
CA ALA A 366 0.91 6.45 19.34
C ALA A 366 0.81 7.56 20.40
N ASN A 367 0.22 7.24 21.58
CA ASN A 367 0.10 8.15 22.72
C ASN A 367 1.32 8.13 23.66
N ASP A 368 2.33 7.28 23.42
CA ASP A 368 3.55 7.30 24.21
C ASP A 368 4.24 8.67 24.08
N PRO A 369 4.72 9.27 25.20
CA PRO A 369 5.39 10.57 25.14
C PRO A 369 6.57 10.66 24.17
N ALA A 370 7.27 9.56 23.90
CA ALA A 370 8.37 9.52 22.93
C ALA A 370 7.87 9.70 21.49
N VAL A 371 6.64 9.28 21.19
CA VAL A 371 5.99 9.43 19.89
C VAL A 371 5.21 10.76 19.84
N ALA A 372 4.31 10.98 20.78
CA ALA A 372 3.37 12.10 20.78
C ALA A 372 4.05 13.48 20.91
N ASN A 373 5.25 13.57 21.48
CA ASN A 373 5.97 14.83 21.63
C ASN A 373 7.01 15.07 20.51
N ASP A 374 7.27 14.12 19.61
CA ASP A 374 8.16 14.31 18.47
C ASP A 374 7.55 15.30 17.48
N ASP A 375 8.31 16.35 17.12
CA ASP A 375 7.81 17.40 16.23
C ASP A 375 7.62 16.93 14.78
N ILE A 376 8.37 15.93 14.35
CA ILE A 376 8.18 15.30 13.04
C ILE A 376 6.86 14.53 13.03
N VAL A 377 6.57 13.76 14.08
CA VAL A 377 5.30 13.04 14.24
C VAL A 377 4.13 14.01 14.23
N LYS A 378 4.22 15.12 14.97
CA LYS A 378 3.16 16.15 14.97
C LYS A 378 2.88 16.71 13.59
N ALA A 379 3.91 16.95 12.78
CA ALA A 379 3.74 17.44 11.41
C ALA A 379 3.01 16.42 10.52
N PHE A 380 3.33 15.14 10.63
CA PHE A 380 2.61 14.08 9.94
C PHE A 380 1.16 13.95 10.42
N LEU A 381 0.90 14.05 11.72
CA LEU A 381 -0.46 14.02 12.26
C LEU A 381 -1.30 15.20 11.76
N GLN A 382 -0.72 16.41 11.67
CA GLN A 382 -1.38 17.57 11.08
C GLN A 382 -1.72 17.35 9.58
N GLN A 383 -0.84 16.71 8.82
CA GLN A 383 -1.14 16.33 7.43
C GLN A 383 -2.21 15.25 7.37
N PHE A 384 -2.17 14.29 8.29
CA PHE A 384 -3.14 13.19 8.36
C PHE A 384 -4.57 13.69 8.61
N GLU A 385 -4.76 14.80 9.31
CA GLU A 385 -6.07 15.46 9.46
C GLU A 385 -6.63 15.94 8.10
N ASN A 386 -5.74 16.23 7.14
CA ASN A 386 -6.07 16.62 5.76
C ASN A 386 -5.78 15.47 4.78
N SER A 387 -6.03 14.24 5.16
CA SER A 387 -5.81 13.08 4.30
C SER A 387 -7.09 12.31 4.01
N THR A 388 -7.05 11.55 2.93
CA THR A 388 -8.08 10.59 2.56
C THR A 388 -7.47 9.19 2.57
N PRO A 389 -8.08 8.20 3.26
CA PRO A 389 -7.63 6.82 3.17
C PRO A 389 -7.68 6.31 1.73
N MET A 390 -6.65 5.59 1.30
CA MET A 390 -6.72 4.89 0.01
C MET A 390 -7.89 3.91 0.03
N PRO A 391 -8.62 3.75 -1.09
CA PRO A 391 -9.70 2.76 -1.18
C PRO A 391 -9.17 1.34 -0.99
N SER A 392 -9.84 0.53 -0.17
CA SER A 392 -9.50 -0.89 0.05
C SER A 392 -10.29 -1.86 -0.82
N ILE A 393 -11.13 -1.34 -1.73
CA ILE A 393 -11.91 -2.15 -2.67
C ILE A 393 -11.03 -2.67 -3.83
N PRO A 394 -11.36 -3.85 -4.43
CA PRO A 394 -10.55 -4.45 -5.50
C PRO A 394 -10.34 -3.54 -6.71
N GLU A 395 -11.30 -2.67 -7.01
CA GLU A 395 -11.29 -1.74 -8.14
C GLU A 395 -10.14 -0.73 -8.06
N MET A 396 -9.61 -0.47 -6.85
CA MET A 396 -8.44 0.39 -6.68
C MET A 396 -7.23 -0.09 -7.49
N GLY A 397 -7.06 -1.42 -7.63
CA GLY A 397 -6.01 -1.99 -8.46
C GLY A 397 -6.05 -1.57 -9.93
N SER A 398 -7.23 -1.19 -10.44
CA SER A 398 -7.42 -0.73 -11.82
C SER A 398 -7.06 0.76 -12.04
N VAL A 399 -6.81 1.52 -10.96
CA VAL A 399 -6.59 2.97 -11.02
C VAL A 399 -5.14 3.34 -11.28
N TRP A 400 -4.21 2.65 -10.62
CA TRP A 400 -2.79 3.04 -10.54
C TRP A 400 -2.15 3.30 -11.90
N ASN A 401 -2.22 2.34 -12.82
CA ASN A 401 -1.56 2.43 -14.10
C ASN A 401 -2.17 3.49 -15.05
N PRO A 402 -3.50 3.57 -15.25
CA PRO A 402 -4.10 4.58 -16.12
C PRO A 402 -3.79 6.02 -15.68
N ILE A 403 -3.87 6.31 -14.37
CA ILE A 403 -3.59 7.66 -13.86
C ILE A 403 -2.09 7.98 -13.93
N THR A 404 -1.20 7.04 -13.58
CA THR A 404 0.24 7.23 -13.76
C THR A 404 0.59 7.55 -15.20
N SER A 405 -0.03 6.86 -16.17
CA SER A 405 0.15 7.12 -17.59
C SER A 405 -0.35 8.51 -17.99
N ALA A 406 -1.54 8.91 -17.54
CA ALA A 406 -2.09 10.23 -17.82
C ALA A 406 -1.20 11.35 -17.26
N ILE A 407 -0.71 11.21 -16.02
CA ILE A 407 0.24 12.18 -15.43
C ILE A 407 1.54 12.24 -16.26
N SER A 408 2.05 11.09 -16.72
CA SER A 408 3.24 11.07 -17.58
C SER A 408 3.00 11.78 -18.92
N GLU A 409 1.85 11.59 -19.56
CA GLU A 409 1.48 12.29 -20.79
C GLU A 409 1.34 13.80 -20.57
N ILE A 410 0.67 14.23 -19.49
CA ILE A 410 0.56 15.64 -19.11
C ILE A 410 1.95 16.23 -18.87
N TRP A 411 2.73 15.59 -18.04
CA TRP A 411 4.01 16.09 -17.58
C TRP A 411 5.07 16.04 -18.68
N ASN A 412 5.30 14.92 -19.33
CA ASN A 412 6.40 14.75 -20.28
C ASN A 412 6.08 15.27 -21.67
N GLU A 413 4.83 15.11 -22.12
CA GLU A 413 4.42 15.37 -23.50
C GLU A 413 3.64 16.68 -23.66
N GLY A 414 3.23 17.30 -22.55
CA GLY A 414 2.41 18.53 -22.57
C GLY A 414 0.99 18.28 -23.07
N LYS A 415 0.47 17.05 -22.89
CA LYS A 415 -0.91 16.74 -23.24
C LYS A 415 -1.88 17.56 -22.38
N ASP A 416 -2.98 17.96 -22.96
CA ASP A 416 -4.05 18.68 -22.25
C ASP A 416 -4.53 17.88 -21.03
N PRO A 417 -4.51 18.44 -19.81
CA PRO A 417 -4.84 17.71 -18.59
C PRO A 417 -6.25 17.10 -18.60
N LYS A 418 -7.25 17.85 -19.09
CA LYS A 418 -8.62 17.33 -19.16
C LYS A 418 -8.71 16.11 -20.06
N THR A 419 -8.10 16.18 -21.24
CA THR A 419 -8.09 15.07 -22.21
C THR A 419 -7.37 13.83 -21.66
N ALA A 420 -6.23 14.01 -21.00
CA ALA A 420 -5.46 12.90 -20.45
C ALA A 420 -6.22 12.21 -19.30
N LEU A 421 -6.79 12.99 -18.38
CA LEU A 421 -7.54 12.47 -17.24
C LEU A 421 -8.86 11.82 -17.67
N ASP A 422 -9.57 12.36 -18.68
CA ASP A 422 -10.76 11.74 -19.25
C ASP A 422 -10.44 10.35 -19.82
N ASN A 423 -9.38 10.22 -20.59
CA ASN A 423 -8.96 8.93 -21.15
C ASN A 423 -8.60 7.92 -20.03
N ALA A 424 -7.92 8.39 -18.99
CA ALA A 424 -7.58 7.51 -17.85
C ALA A 424 -8.83 7.01 -17.11
N VAL A 425 -9.80 7.90 -16.84
CA VAL A 425 -11.05 7.52 -16.18
C VAL A 425 -11.86 6.55 -17.04
N GLU A 426 -11.90 6.73 -18.36
CA GLU A 426 -12.54 5.78 -19.28
C GLU A 426 -11.86 4.40 -19.25
N GLN A 427 -10.53 4.36 -19.20
CA GLN A 427 -9.77 3.11 -19.07
C GLN A 427 -10.07 2.41 -17.74
N ILE A 428 -10.11 3.16 -16.62
CA ILE A 428 -10.45 2.62 -15.31
C ILE A 428 -11.84 2.02 -15.33
N LYS A 429 -12.85 2.74 -15.81
CA LYS A 429 -14.25 2.26 -15.93
C LYS A 429 -14.35 1.01 -16.80
N SER A 430 -13.61 0.97 -17.90
CA SER A 430 -13.57 -0.22 -18.76
C SER A 430 -12.96 -1.43 -18.06
N SER A 431 -11.90 -1.23 -17.26
CA SER A 431 -11.23 -2.30 -16.52
C SER A 431 -12.09 -2.84 -15.37
N ILE A 432 -12.82 -1.98 -14.66
CA ILE A 432 -13.75 -2.35 -13.59
C ILE A 432 -14.96 -3.10 -14.15
N GLY A 433 -15.52 -2.68 -15.28
CA GLY A 433 -16.69 -3.32 -15.89
C GLY A 433 -16.43 -4.67 -16.58
N THR A 434 -15.17 -5.11 -16.66
CA THR A 434 -14.74 -6.40 -17.24
C THR A 434 -14.38 -7.46 -16.20
N ASN A 435 -14.35 -7.12 -14.92
CA ASN A 435 -14.14 -8.03 -13.78
C ASN A 435 -15.49 -8.42 -13.12
#